data_595775e966617a4fbbc5aa6013d86cc5
#
_entry.id   595775e966617a4fbbc5aa6013d86cc5
#
_cell.length_a   1.000
_cell.length_b   1.000
_cell.length_c   1.000
_cell.angle_alpha   90.00
_cell.angle_beta   90.00
_cell.angle_gamma   90.00
#
_symmetry.space_group_name_H-M   'P 1'
#
loop_
_entity.id
_entity.type
_entity.pdbx_description
1 polymer ?
#
loop_
_entity_poly.entity_id
_entity_poly.type
_entity_poly.pdbx_seq_one_letter_code
_entity_poly.pdbx_strand_id
1 'polypeptide(L)'
;MNETKWIAGSDGEAMLDYVADRLTPRHWLLISAAYVRRLWDLLPEGVLRQAVEAVELSDAVPEPERGEWVKKIAAATPAAVGAAELAQRDIVKSADPDSADIENPVLERPTQIAPAFPLFRAASNEAQSSIVAIGAAMTDAAEAVRRLFAEPGEALFDSVREAVNLAAERRLAANQSAANCLKLKQEGDETADRAATAKNRRLEESKALEYVRRFEEGRQGGQDWSAEERRDKAARKQLARVLREIVGNPFKPPRFEPAWRTSTVVELACAIFADRAFDRFPLLADALLDADCDEEQVLRHCRGTELGVKEPPQHIRGCWVVEAALGRWSPLPPPDPSAKPRRRRLEDDYDLGLPPDDDIALA
;
A
#
# COMPACT_ATOMS: atom_id res chain seq x y z
N MET A 1 -19.07 -12.86 -12.27
CA MET A 1 -19.10 -12.82 -10.78
C MET A 1 -20.38 -13.46 -10.29
N ASN A 2 -20.41 -14.12 -9.12
CA ASN A 2 -21.59 -14.59 -8.43
C ASN A 2 -21.47 -14.32 -6.93
N GLU A 3 -22.56 -14.49 -6.15
CA GLU A 3 -22.58 -14.16 -4.72
C GLU A 3 -21.49 -14.90 -3.92
N THR A 4 -21.32 -16.21 -4.14
CA THR A 4 -20.29 -16.99 -3.44
C THR A 4 -18.87 -16.47 -3.71
N LYS A 5 -18.56 -16.12 -4.96
CA LYS A 5 -17.27 -15.52 -5.34
C LYS A 5 -17.10 -14.13 -4.77
N TRP A 6 -18.19 -13.36 -4.60
CA TRP A 6 -18.14 -12.05 -3.96
C TRP A 6 -17.82 -12.18 -2.46
N ILE A 7 -18.53 -13.05 -1.75
CA ILE A 7 -18.38 -13.20 -0.28
C ILE A 7 -17.02 -13.82 0.07
N ALA A 8 -16.65 -14.93 -0.55
CA ALA A 8 -15.46 -15.72 -0.18
C ALA A 8 -14.25 -15.49 -1.07
N GLY A 9 -14.39 -14.77 -2.19
CA GLY A 9 -13.31 -14.55 -3.15
C GLY A 9 -12.28 -13.54 -2.69
N SER A 10 -11.08 -13.64 -3.26
CA SER A 10 -9.96 -12.71 -3.03
C SER A 10 -9.54 -11.95 -4.30
N ASP A 11 -10.28 -12.10 -5.39
CA ASP A 11 -10.00 -11.40 -6.64
C ASP A 11 -10.77 -10.06 -6.68
N GLY A 12 -10.15 -9.04 -6.06
CA GLY A 12 -10.71 -7.69 -5.97
C GLY A 12 -10.87 -7.03 -7.34
N GLU A 13 -10.06 -7.42 -8.31
CA GLU A 13 -10.14 -6.90 -9.67
C GLU A 13 -11.43 -7.36 -10.36
N ALA A 14 -11.69 -8.66 -10.34
CA ALA A 14 -12.95 -9.19 -10.89
C ALA A 14 -14.18 -8.68 -10.13
N MET A 15 -14.05 -8.37 -8.83
CA MET A 15 -15.11 -7.76 -8.03
C MET A 15 -15.34 -6.31 -8.46
N LEU A 16 -14.28 -5.53 -8.65
CA LEU A 16 -14.36 -4.15 -9.13
C LEU A 16 -14.99 -4.08 -10.50
N ASP A 17 -14.54 -4.90 -11.45
CA ASP A 17 -15.13 -4.97 -12.80
C ASP A 17 -16.63 -5.24 -12.79
N TYR A 18 -17.08 -6.03 -11.82
CA TYR A 18 -18.50 -6.35 -11.67
C TYR A 18 -19.36 -5.19 -11.17
N VAL A 19 -18.78 -4.27 -10.35
CA VAL A 19 -19.54 -3.16 -9.75
C VAL A 19 -19.23 -1.79 -10.34
N ALA A 20 -18.15 -1.65 -11.10
CA ALA A 20 -17.59 -0.36 -11.52
C ALA A 20 -18.61 0.60 -12.16
N ASP A 21 -19.46 0.10 -13.07
CA ASP A 21 -20.48 0.91 -13.76
C ASP A 21 -21.59 1.43 -12.85
N ARG A 22 -21.69 0.90 -11.62
CA ARG A 22 -22.74 1.20 -10.65
C ARG A 22 -22.22 2.00 -9.45
N LEU A 23 -20.90 2.16 -9.34
CA LEU A 23 -20.28 2.92 -8.25
C LEU A 23 -20.58 4.41 -8.39
N THR A 24 -20.98 5.03 -7.30
CA THR A 24 -21.15 6.48 -7.22
C THR A 24 -19.80 7.18 -7.09
N PRO A 25 -19.73 8.52 -7.34
CA PRO A 25 -18.52 9.31 -7.08
C PRO A 25 -17.98 9.11 -5.65
N ARG A 26 -18.89 9.04 -4.66
CA ARG A 26 -18.51 8.78 -3.25
C ARG A 26 -17.82 7.40 -3.08
N HIS A 27 -18.34 6.35 -3.72
CA HIS A 27 -17.71 5.04 -3.67
C HIS A 27 -16.28 5.08 -4.22
N TRP A 28 -16.06 5.75 -5.36
CA TRP A 28 -14.74 5.89 -5.95
C TRP A 28 -13.75 6.63 -5.05
N LEU A 29 -14.19 7.71 -4.40
CA LEU A 29 -13.37 8.44 -3.44
C LEU A 29 -12.99 7.56 -2.24
N LEU A 30 -13.94 6.84 -1.66
CA LEU A 30 -13.69 5.97 -0.51
C LEU A 30 -12.76 4.80 -0.85
N ILE A 31 -12.96 4.14 -2.01
CA ILE A 31 -12.08 3.06 -2.48
C ILE A 31 -10.66 3.60 -2.68
N SER A 32 -10.52 4.76 -3.32
CA SER A 32 -9.22 5.39 -3.57
C SER A 32 -8.52 5.81 -2.27
N ALA A 33 -9.23 6.43 -1.33
CA ALA A 33 -8.69 6.81 -0.02
C ALA A 33 -8.27 5.57 0.79
N ALA A 34 -9.08 4.51 0.79
CA ALA A 34 -8.73 3.24 1.43
C ALA A 34 -7.48 2.60 0.80
N TYR A 35 -7.26 2.80 -0.50
CA TYR A 35 -6.06 2.33 -1.18
C TYR A 35 -4.81 3.13 -0.76
N VAL A 36 -4.90 4.46 -0.65
CA VAL A 36 -3.81 5.32 -0.14
C VAL A 36 -3.46 4.99 1.30
N ARG A 37 -4.42 4.53 2.11
CA ARG A 37 -4.18 4.09 3.49
C ARG A 37 -3.17 2.94 3.62
N ARG A 38 -2.88 2.19 2.57
CA ARG A 38 -1.79 1.19 2.55
C ARG A 38 -0.41 1.83 2.75
N LEU A 39 -0.29 3.11 2.47
CA LEU A 39 0.93 3.88 2.65
C LEU A 39 0.96 4.67 3.97
N TRP A 40 0.01 4.41 4.89
CA TRP A 40 -0.17 5.23 6.09
C TRP A 40 1.08 5.36 6.95
N ASP A 41 1.86 4.27 7.07
CA ASP A 41 3.12 4.27 7.82
C ASP A 41 4.22 5.10 7.13
N LEU A 42 4.12 5.28 5.82
CA LEU A 42 5.05 6.11 5.04
C LEU A 42 4.67 7.59 5.13
N LEU A 43 3.35 7.91 5.23
CA LEU A 43 2.87 9.29 5.29
C LEU A 43 3.17 9.90 6.66
N PRO A 44 3.92 11.02 6.74
CA PRO A 44 4.13 11.73 8.00
C PRO A 44 2.82 12.33 8.51
N GLU A 45 2.76 12.56 9.83
CA GLU A 45 1.67 13.32 10.41
C GLU A 45 1.61 14.74 9.81
N GLY A 46 0.40 15.28 9.69
CA GLY A 46 0.16 16.62 9.14
C GLY A 46 -0.60 16.62 7.83
N VAL A 47 -0.22 17.49 6.90
CA VAL A 47 -1.02 17.84 5.69
C VAL A 47 -1.38 16.61 4.85
N LEU A 48 -0.45 15.66 4.64
CA LEU A 48 -0.71 14.49 3.78
C LEU A 48 -1.77 13.57 4.39
N ARG A 49 -1.70 13.28 5.69
CA ARG A 49 -2.73 12.49 6.39
C ARG A 49 -4.06 13.22 6.47
N GLN A 50 -4.03 14.51 6.79
CA GLN A 50 -5.23 15.36 6.83
C GLN A 50 -5.94 15.43 5.48
N ALA A 51 -5.20 15.45 4.37
CA ALA A 51 -5.76 15.43 3.02
C ALA A 51 -6.54 14.13 2.74
N VAL A 52 -5.99 12.97 3.11
CA VAL A 52 -6.71 11.69 2.99
C VAL A 52 -7.98 11.70 3.84
N GLU A 53 -7.88 12.19 5.07
CA GLU A 53 -9.03 12.27 5.98
C GLU A 53 -10.11 13.24 5.48
N ALA A 54 -9.72 14.36 4.87
CA ALA A 54 -10.66 15.30 4.26
C ALA A 54 -11.48 14.63 3.14
N VAL A 55 -10.84 13.83 2.30
CA VAL A 55 -11.53 13.06 1.24
C VAL A 55 -12.48 12.02 1.83
N GLU A 56 -12.07 11.30 2.88
CA GLU A 56 -12.92 10.31 3.55
C GLU A 56 -14.16 10.95 4.20
N LEU A 57 -14.03 12.17 4.73
CA LEU A 57 -15.11 12.89 5.41
C LEU A 57 -16.10 13.56 4.46
N SER A 58 -15.71 13.84 3.23
CA SER A 58 -16.50 14.58 2.26
C SER A 58 -17.25 13.65 1.30
N ASP A 59 -18.49 14.01 0.93
CA ASP A 59 -19.21 13.32 -0.16
C ASP A 59 -18.62 13.65 -1.53
N ALA A 60 -18.10 14.85 -1.69
CA ALA A 60 -17.24 15.33 -2.77
C ALA A 60 -16.47 16.54 -2.26
N VAL A 61 -15.19 16.65 -2.57
CA VAL A 61 -14.41 17.85 -2.26
C VAL A 61 -14.70 18.89 -3.35
N PRO A 62 -15.38 20.01 -3.02
CA PRO A 62 -15.76 20.99 -4.02
C PRO A 62 -14.58 21.84 -4.50
N GLU A 63 -14.68 22.42 -5.69
CA GLU A 63 -13.84 23.53 -6.06
C GLU A 63 -14.32 24.81 -5.34
N PRO A 64 -13.46 25.72 -4.85
CA PRO A 64 -11.99 25.74 -5.03
C PRO A 64 -11.20 24.93 -3.99
N GLU A 65 -11.84 24.22 -3.08
CA GLU A 65 -11.20 23.50 -1.98
C GLU A 65 -10.21 22.43 -2.47
N ARG A 66 -10.53 21.75 -3.57
CA ARG A 66 -9.60 20.81 -4.24
C ARG A 66 -8.29 21.48 -4.61
N GLY A 67 -8.35 22.65 -5.24
CA GLY A 67 -7.18 23.43 -5.62
C GLY A 67 -6.32 23.85 -4.42
N GLU A 68 -6.93 24.19 -3.30
CA GLU A 68 -6.21 24.52 -2.07
C GLU A 68 -5.51 23.30 -1.46
N TRP A 69 -6.16 22.13 -1.45
CA TRP A 69 -5.51 20.89 -0.99
C TRP A 69 -4.32 20.50 -1.87
N VAL A 70 -4.46 20.59 -3.19
CA VAL A 70 -3.34 20.32 -4.13
C VAL A 70 -2.14 21.22 -3.84
N LYS A 71 -2.35 22.51 -3.59
CA LYS A 71 -1.29 23.46 -3.22
C LYS A 71 -0.64 23.10 -1.88
N LYS A 72 -1.43 22.79 -0.85
CA LYS A 72 -0.93 22.39 0.47
C LYS A 72 -0.09 21.13 0.40
N ILE A 73 -0.55 20.12 -0.34
CA ILE A 73 0.18 18.85 -0.56
C ILE A 73 1.50 19.13 -1.27
N ALA A 74 1.50 19.91 -2.36
CA ALA A 74 2.71 20.25 -3.09
C ALA A 74 3.74 20.99 -2.21
N ALA A 75 3.27 21.89 -1.35
CA ALA A 75 4.13 22.61 -0.41
C ALA A 75 4.70 21.72 0.70
N ALA A 76 3.95 20.70 1.15
CA ALA A 76 4.36 19.78 2.21
C ALA A 76 5.30 18.67 1.73
N THR A 77 5.24 18.30 0.45
CA THR A 77 5.96 17.15 -0.11
C THR A 77 7.48 17.21 0.09
N PRO A 78 8.19 18.33 -0.17
CA PRO A 78 9.65 18.37 0.02
C PRO A 78 10.09 18.11 1.47
N ALA A 79 9.34 18.62 2.44
CA ALA A 79 9.62 18.38 3.86
C ALA A 79 9.36 16.92 4.24
N ALA A 80 8.29 16.31 3.70
CA ALA A 80 7.98 14.89 3.90
C ALA A 80 9.07 13.97 3.32
N VAL A 81 9.56 14.27 2.11
CA VAL A 81 10.67 13.54 1.47
C VAL A 81 11.93 13.65 2.32
N GLY A 82 12.31 14.87 2.74
CA GLY A 82 13.49 15.07 3.58
C GLY A 82 13.41 14.35 4.93
N ALA A 83 12.24 14.32 5.55
CA ALA A 83 12.01 13.58 6.80
C ALA A 83 12.13 12.05 6.59
N ALA A 84 11.60 11.51 5.50
CA ALA A 84 11.72 10.10 5.17
C ALA A 84 13.17 9.68 4.90
N GLU A 85 13.93 10.51 4.17
CA GLU A 85 15.36 10.29 3.92
C GLU A 85 16.18 10.34 5.19
N LEU A 86 15.90 11.29 6.11
CA LEU A 86 16.57 11.37 7.41
C LEU A 86 16.30 10.14 8.27
N ALA A 87 15.03 9.73 8.37
CA ALA A 87 14.67 8.52 9.11
C ALA A 87 15.36 7.27 8.52
N GLN A 88 15.47 7.18 7.20
CA GLN A 88 16.15 6.06 6.54
C GLN A 88 17.67 6.09 6.79
N ARG A 89 18.28 7.27 6.84
CA ARG A 89 19.69 7.43 7.25
C ARG A 89 19.92 6.92 8.67
N ASP A 90 19.01 7.23 9.59
CA ASP A 90 19.12 6.76 10.98
C ASP A 90 18.99 5.23 11.07
N ILE A 91 18.11 4.60 10.27
CA ILE A 91 18.03 3.13 10.17
C ILE A 91 19.36 2.55 9.71
N VAL A 92 19.97 3.11 8.68
CA VAL A 92 21.23 2.64 8.13
C VAL A 92 22.42 2.93 9.07
N LYS A 93 22.36 4.01 9.86
CA LYS A 93 23.38 4.37 10.85
C LYS A 93 23.27 3.58 12.14
N SER A 94 22.07 3.36 12.66
CA SER A 94 21.83 2.74 13.99
C SER A 94 22.31 1.30 14.11
N ALA A 95 22.65 0.70 12.99
CA ALA A 95 23.23 -0.64 12.97
C ALA A 95 24.73 -0.69 13.33
N ASP A 96 25.35 0.47 13.57
CA ASP A 96 26.71 0.56 14.06
C ASP A 96 26.80 1.75 15.04
N PRO A 97 26.59 1.51 16.35
CA PRO A 97 26.72 2.56 17.37
C PRO A 97 28.12 3.12 17.51
N ASP A 98 29.16 2.43 17.00
CA ASP A 98 30.56 2.90 17.04
C ASP A 98 31.00 3.59 15.74
N SER A 99 30.23 3.53 14.66
CA SER A 99 30.51 4.24 13.41
C SER A 99 29.90 5.65 13.43
N ALA A 100 30.49 6.53 14.22
CA ALA A 100 30.10 7.94 14.24
C ALA A 100 30.28 8.68 12.91
N ASP A 101 30.92 8.05 11.90
CA ASP A 101 31.20 8.67 10.61
C ASP A 101 31.14 7.65 9.45
N ILE A 102 29.96 7.44 8.86
CA ILE A 102 29.86 6.80 7.53
C ILE A 102 30.55 7.68 6.46
N GLU A 103 30.71 8.96 6.71
CA GLU A 103 31.38 9.89 5.79
C GLU A 103 32.90 9.74 5.79
N ASN A 104 33.53 9.13 6.83
CA ASN A 104 34.99 8.98 6.86
C ASN A 104 35.48 7.80 7.73
N PRO A 105 35.24 6.53 7.39
CA PRO A 105 35.73 5.38 8.17
C PRO A 105 37.24 5.18 8.09
N VAL A 106 37.98 6.05 7.39
CA VAL A 106 39.35 5.78 6.92
C VAL A 106 40.42 6.36 7.86
N LEU A 107 40.09 7.26 8.81
CA LEU A 107 41.15 8.09 9.43
C LEU A 107 41.82 7.52 10.69
N GLU A 108 41.24 6.55 11.40
CA GLU A 108 41.88 6.10 12.66
C GLU A 108 42.60 4.74 12.64
N ARG A 109 42.31 3.84 11.67
CA ARG A 109 43.01 2.54 11.54
C ARG A 109 43.28 2.08 10.11
N PRO A 110 44.07 2.80 9.30
CA PRO A 110 44.14 2.56 7.84
C PRO A 110 44.61 1.17 7.44
N THR A 111 45.50 0.55 8.23
CA THR A 111 46.12 -0.73 7.88
C THR A 111 45.30 -1.97 8.27
N GLN A 112 44.38 -1.85 9.22
CA GLN A 112 43.56 -2.96 9.70
C GLN A 112 42.26 -3.11 8.86
N ILE A 113 41.73 -2.01 8.39
CA ILE A 113 40.47 -1.91 7.66
C ILE A 113 40.65 -2.18 6.16
N ALA A 114 41.84 -2.02 5.59
CA ALA A 114 42.11 -2.15 4.16
C ALA A 114 41.53 -3.44 3.51
N PRO A 115 41.62 -4.65 4.11
CA PRO A 115 41.04 -5.85 3.53
C PRO A 115 39.51 -5.86 3.48
N ALA A 116 38.85 -5.14 4.40
CA ALA A 116 37.40 -5.04 4.47
C ALA A 116 36.81 -3.86 3.65
N PHE A 117 37.67 -3.00 3.11
CA PHE A 117 37.27 -1.79 2.38
C PHE A 117 36.26 -2.07 1.23
N PRO A 118 36.38 -3.13 0.41
CA PRO A 118 35.38 -3.45 -0.62
C PRO A 118 33.98 -3.65 -0.05
N LEU A 119 33.86 -4.28 1.13
CA LEU A 119 32.59 -4.54 1.80
C LEU A 119 31.97 -3.25 2.34
N PHE A 120 32.76 -2.40 2.99
CA PHE A 120 32.27 -1.10 3.47
C PHE A 120 31.86 -0.16 2.32
N ARG A 121 32.57 -0.19 1.20
CA ARG A 121 32.19 0.56 0.00
C ARG A 121 30.87 0.05 -0.57
N ALA A 122 30.68 -1.27 -0.68
CA ALA A 122 29.42 -1.85 -1.13
C ALA A 122 28.27 -1.52 -0.16
N ALA A 123 28.51 -1.56 1.15
CA ALA A 123 27.54 -1.15 2.17
C ALA A 123 27.12 0.32 2.02
N SER A 124 28.09 1.22 1.76
CA SER A 124 27.82 2.64 1.52
C SER A 124 26.95 2.86 0.28
N ASN A 125 27.20 2.12 -0.80
CA ASN A 125 26.38 2.17 -2.01
C ASN A 125 24.93 1.71 -1.73
N GLU A 126 24.75 0.62 -0.96
CA GLU A 126 23.42 0.15 -0.56
C GLU A 126 22.72 1.16 0.36
N ALA A 127 23.45 1.81 1.29
CA ALA A 127 22.91 2.87 2.13
C ALA A 127 22.36 4.03 1.28
N GLN A 128 23.15 4.51 0.32
CA GLN A 128 22.73 5.60 -0.57
C GLN A 128 21.52 5.18 -1.42
N SER A 129 21.52 3.97 -1.98
CA SER A 129 20.40 3.42 -2.74
C SER A 129 19.12 3.37 -1.90
N SER A 130 19.23 2.96 -0.64
CA SER A 130 18.11 2.91 0.30
C SER A 130 17.51 4.30 0.56
N ILE A 131 18.36 5.31 0.79
CA ILE A 131 17.92 6.70 1.06
C ILE A 131 17.22 7.28 -0.18
N VAL A 132 17.78 7.10 -1.37
CA VAL A 132 17.16 7.58 -2.63
C VAL A 132 15.82 6.90 -2.88
N ALA A 133 15.74 5.58 -2.67
CA ALA A 133 14.52 4.82 -2.89
C ALA A 133 13.39 5.23 -1.92
N ILE A 134 13.68 5.52 -0.65
CA ILE A 134 12.64 5.97 0.30
C ILE A 134 12.16 7.38 -0.01
N GLY A 135 13.05 8.29 -0.45
CA GLY A 135 12.67 9.62 -0.91
C GLY A 135 11.74 9.57 -2.12
N ALA A 136 12.05 8.70 -3.09
CA ALA A 136 11.20 8.46 -4.23
C ALA A 136 9.85 7.83 -3.84
N ALA A 137 9.84 6.87 -2.91
CA ALA A 137 8.60 6.28 -2.39
C ALA A 137 7.69 7.32 -1.73
N MET A 138 8.27 8.26 -0.96
CA MET A 138 7.52 9.35 -0.35
C MET A 138 6.95 10.31 -1.40
N THR A 139 7.70 10.60 -2.47
CA THR A 139 7.23 11.43 -3.58
C THR A 139 6.00 10.80 -4.24
N ASP A 140 6.03 9.51 -4.54
CA ASP A 140 4.88 8.80 -5.12
C ASP A 140 3.71 8.70 -4.15
N ALA A 141 3.97 8.53 -2.86
CA ALA A 141 2.93 8.54 -1.84
C ALA A 141 2.22 9.90 -1.74
N ALA A 142 2.98 11.01 -1.79
CA ALA A 142 2.41 12.35 -1.84
C ALA A 142 1.62 12.59 -3.14
N GLU A 143 2.11 12.06 -4.27
CA GLU A 143 1.38 12.10 -5.55
C GLU A 143 0.08 11.29 -5.48
N ALA A 144 0.08 10.11 -4.86
CA ALA A 144 -1.14 9.34 -4.64
C ALA A 144 -2.18 10.13 -3.81
N VAL A 145 -1.74 10.83 -2.76
CA VAL A 145 -2.60 11.73 -1.96
C VAL A 145 -3.12 12.89 -2.82
N ARG A 146 -2.25 13.50 -3.64
CA ARG A 146 -2.65 14.61 -4.54
C ARG A 146 -3.71 14.18 -5.54
N ARG A 147 -3.58 12.97 -6.10
CA ARG A 147 -4.53 12.41 -7.08
C ARG A 147 -5.93 12.21 -6.50
N LEU A 148 -6.10 12.05 -5.18
CA LEU A 148 -7.42 11.97 -4.54
C LEU A 148 -8.30 13.19 -4.77
N PHE A 149 -7.73 14.33 -5.16
CA PHE A 149 -8.43 15.57 -5.44
C PHE A 149 -8.77 15.78 -6.93
N ALA A 150 -8.63 14.75 -7.76
CA ALA A 150 -9.14 14.74 -9.13
C ALA A 150 -10.64 14.42 -9.17
N GLU A 151 -11.24 14.46 -10.36
CA GLU A 151 -12.65 14.10 -10.55
C GLU A 151 -12.92 12.64 -10.17
N PRO A 152 -13.93 12.36 -9.33
CA PRO A 152 -14.22 11.00 -8.86
C PRO A 152 -14.67 10.08 -9.99
N GLY A 153 -14.04 8.94 -10.13
CA GLY A 153 -14.39 7.93 -11.11
C GLY A 153 -13.35 6.80 -11.18
N GLU A 154 -13.51 5.91 -12.12
CA GLU A 154 -12.59 4.79 -12.34
C GLU A 154 -11.16 5.28 -12.66
N ALA A 155 -11.04 6.29 -13.53
CA ALA A 155 -9.75 6.88 -13.87
C ALA A 155 -9.01 7.47 -12.65
N LEU A 156 -9.74 8.03 -11.68
CA LEU A 156 -9.18 8.45 -10.40
C LEU A 156 -8.57 7.25 -9.68
N PHE A 157 -9.35 6.19 -9.51
CA PHE A 157 -8.90 5.00 -8.79
C PHE A 157 -7.68 4.36 -9.47
N ASP A 158 -7.70 4.20 -10.79
CA ASP A 158 -6.57 3.64 -11.54
C ASP A 158 -5.29 4.46 -11.35
N SER A 159 -5.39 5.79 -11.46
CA SER A 159 -4.25 6.67 -11.26
C SER A 159 -3.71 6.66 -9.82
N VAL A 160 -4.60 6.61 -8.82
CA VAL A 160 -4.21 6.47 -7.41
C VAL A 160 -3.57 5.13 -7.16
N ARG A 161 -4.14 4.04 -7.70
CA ARG A 161 -3.62 2.68 -7.58
C ARG A 161 -2.20 2.57 -8.12
N GLU A 162 -1.94 3.13 -9.31
CA GLU A 162 -0.62 3.19 -9.91
C GLU A 162 0.39 3.86 -8.98
N ALA A 163 0.09 5.06 -8.48
CA ALA A 163 0.98 5.79 -7.58
C ALA A 163 1.22 5.06 -6.25
N VAL A 164 0.19 4.43 -5.68
CA VAL A 164 0.31 3.63 -4.45
C VAL A 164 1.19 2.40 -4.66
N ASN A 165 1.02 1.70 -5.77
CA ASN A 165 1.84 0.52 -6.07
C ASN A 165 3.30 0.92 -6.27
N LEU A 166 3.57 1.99 -7.03
CA LEU A 166 4.93 2.49 -7.24
C LEU A 166 5.60 2.93 -5.92
N ALA A 167 4.88 3.63 -5.05
CA ALA A 167 5.38 3.99 -3.72
C ALA A 167 5.72 2.76 -2.87
N ALA A 168 4.86 1.73 -2.90
CA ALA A 168 5.07 0.49 -2.16
C ALA A 168 6.29 -0.30 -2.68
N GLU A 169 6.49 -0.36 -3.99
CA GLU A 169 7.65 -0.99 -4.63
C GLU A 169 8.96 -0.29 -4.24
N ARG A 170 8.99 1.04 -4.35
CA ARG A 170 10.17 1.83 -3.96
C ARG A 170 10.48 1.73 -2.47
N ARG A 171 9.46 1.71 -1.61
CA ARG A 171 9.63 1.46 -0.17
C ARG A 171 10.25 0.08 0.08
N LEU A 172 9.79 -0.95 -0.64
CA LEU A 172 10.37 -2.29 -0.52
C LEU A 172 11.83 -2.31 -0.97
N ALA A 173 12.16 -1.66 -2.08
CA ALA A 173 13.54 -1.52 -2.56
C ALA A 173 14.42 -0.80 -1.52
N ALA A 174 13.91 0.27 -0.90
CA ALA A 174 14.60 0.98 0.17
C ALA A 174 14.93 0.06 1.36
N ASN A 175 13.94 -0.71 1.82
CA ASN A 175 14.10 -1.64 2.94
C ASN A 175 15.09 -2.77 2.59
N GLN A 176 15.05 -3.28 1.36
CA GLN A 176 15.97 -4.31 0.90
C GLN A 176 17.42 -3.78 0.84
N SER A 177 17.62 -2.60 0.30
CA SER A 177 18.95 -1.97 0.27
C SER A 177 19.46 -1.63 1.67
N ALA A 178 18.59 -1.23 2.60
CA ALA A 178 18.97 -1.08 4.01
C ALA A 178 19.44 -2.40 4.62
N ALA A 179 18.68 -3.47 4.45
CA ALA A 179 19.06 -4.80 4.94
C ALA A 179 20.38 -5.30 4.33
N ASN A 180 20.59 -5.06 3.05
CA ASN A 180 21.83 -5.37 2.34
C ASN A 180 23.02 -4.57 2.91
N CYS A 181 22.84 -3.27 3.17
CA CYS A 181 23.84 -2.43 3.81
C CYS A 181 24.28 -3.01 5.16
N LEU A 182 23.32 -3.40 6.02
CA LEU A 182 23.60 -3.99 7.33
C LEU A 182 24.41 -5.27 7.23
N LYS A 183 24.01 -6.16 6.32
CA LYS A 183 24.70 -7.43 6.08
C LYS A 183 26.14 -7.23 5.60
N LEU A 184 26.36 -6.30 4.67
CA LEU A 184 27.69 -5.98 4.15
C LEU A 184 28.59 -5.33 5.21
N LYS A 185 28.03 -4.49 6.09
CA LYS A 185 28.76 -3.93 7.24
C LYS A 185 29.22 -5.02 8.20
N GLN A 186 28.30 -5.91 8.62
CA GLN A 186 28.65 -7.01 9.52
C GLN A 186 29.76 -7.87 8.95
N GLU A 187 29.68 -8.28 7.67
CA GLU A 187 30.76 -9.04 7.03
C GLU A 187 32.07 -8.22 6.94
N GLY A 188 31.97 -6.89 6.77
CA GLY A 188 33.12 -5.99 6.78
C GLY A 188 33.83 -5.99 8.14
N ASP A 189 33.09 -5.86 9.25
CA ASP A 189 33.62 -5.88 10.61
C ASP A 189 34.28 -7.22 10.93
N GLU A 190 33.62 -8.34 10.62
CA GLU A 190 34.18 -9.67 10.79
C GLU A 190 35.46 -9.88 9.95
N THR A 191 35.51 -9.30 8.74
CA THR A 191 36.69 -9.37 7.87
C THR A 191 37.83 -8.51 8.44
N ALA A 192 37.54 -7.34 8.97
CA ALA A 192 38.54 -6.47 9.64
C ALA A 192 39.15 -7.16 10.87
N ASP A 193 38.32 -7.81 11.70
CA ASP A 193 38.77 -8.58 12.85
C ASP A 193 39.64 -9.77 12.46
N ARG A 194 39.21 -10.55 11.45
CA ARG A 194 40.01 -11.64 10.89
C ARG A 194 41.34 -11.13 10.34
N ALA A 195 41.35 -10.01 9.64
CA ALA A 195 42.55 -9.42 9.05
C ALA A 195 43.53 -8.86 10.11
N ALA A 196 43.03 -8.44 11.27
CA ALA A 196 43.85 -7.95 12.38
C ALA A 196 44.80 -9.05 12.91
N THR A 197 44.36 -10.31 12.89
CA THR A 197 45.10 -11.46 13.40
C THR A 197 45.71 -12.34 12.28
N ALA A 198 45.36 -12.12 11.01
CA ALA A 198 45.74 -12.94 9.89
C ALA A 198 47.22 -12.77 9.50
N LYS A 199 47.92 -13.91 9.23
CA LYS A 199 49.28 -13.92 8.66
C LYS A 199 49.34 -13.39 7.22
N ASN A 200 48.22 -13.51 6.46
CA ASN A 200 48.12 -13.09 5.06
C ASN A 200 46.87 -12.19 4.84
N ARG A 201 47.05 -10.93 4.99
CA ARG A 201 45.96 -9.90 4.79
C ARG A 201 45.43 -9.84 3.36
N ARG A 202 46.27 -10.15 2.35
CA ARG A 202 45.82 -10.19 0.95
C ARG A 202 44.80 -11.30 0.69
N LEU A 203 44.87 -12.37 1.45
CA LEU A 203 43.87 -13.45 1.36
C LEU A 203 42.51 -12.97 1.88
N GLU A 204 42.47 -12.23 2.97
CA GLU A 204 41.22 -11.70 3.52
C GLU A 204 40.60 -10.65 2.57
N GLU A 205 41.42 -9.78 1.96
CA GLU A 205 40.97 -8.85 0.93
C GLU A 205 40.39 -9.58 -0.30
N SER A 206 41.03 -10.65 -0.76
CA SER A 206 40.52 -11.48 -1.87
C SER A 206 39.18 -12.13 -1.54
N LYS A 207 38.99 -12.61 -0.30
CA LYS A 207 37.72 -13.16 0.16
C LYS A 207 36.63 -12.07 0.21
N ALA A 208 36.95 -10.90 0.67
CA ALA A 208 36.00 -9.76 0.72
C ALA A 208 35.55 -9.36 -0.70
N LEU A 209 36.49 -9.26 -1.65
CA LEU A 209 36.15 -8.98 -3.05
C LEU A 209 35.28 -10.09 -3.67
N GLU A 210 35.60 -11.34 -3.39
CA GLU A 210 34.79 -12.47 -3.87
C GLU A 210 33.38 -12.47 -3.24
N TYR A 211 33.26 -12.10 -1.96
CA TYR A 211 31.96 -11.95 -1.32
C TYR A 211 31.14 -10.85 -1.98
N VAL A 212 31.70 -9.66 -2.24
CA VAL A 212 31.01 -8.56 -2.93
C VAL A 212 30.59 -9.00 -4.32
N ARG A 213 31.47 -9.68 -5.08
CA ARG A 213 31.14 -10.17 -6.42
C ARG A 213 29.93 -11.12 -6.39
N ARG A 214 29.92 -12.10 -5.49
CA ARG A 214 28.80 -13.06 -5.34
C ARG A 214 27.52 -12.36 -4.89
N PHE A 215 27.65 -11.38 -4.03
CA PHE A 215 26.52 -10.57 -3.56
C PHE A 215 25.88 -9.80 -4.73
N GLU A 216 26.69 -9.16 -5.56
CA GLU A 216 26.22 -8.41 -6.75
C GLU A 216 25.62 -9.36 -7.81
N GLU A 217 26.25 -10.52 -8.07
CA GLU A 217 25.71 -11.53 -8.97
C GLU A 217 24.36 -12.09 -8.50
N GLY A 218 24.23 -12.38 -7.21
CA GLY A 218 22.97 -12.82 -6.60
C GLY A 218 21.87 -11.76 -6.72
N ARG A 219 22.23 -10.48 -6.71
CA ARG A 219 21.29 -9.36 -6.90
C ARG A 219 20.82 -9.24 -8.36
N GLN A 220 21.69 -9.50 -9.34
CA GLN A 220 21.36 -9.45 -10.76
C GLN A 220 20.53 -10.66 -11.24
N GLY A 221 20.68 -11.81 -10.58
CA GLY A 221 20.04 -13.07 -10.97
C GLY A 221 18.62 -13.31 -10.42
N GLY A 222 18.11 -12.41 -9.58
CA GLY A 222 16.90 -12.67 -8.80
C GLY A 222 15.82 -11.62 -8.93
N GLN A 223 15.17 -11.48 -10.08
CA GLN A 223 13.77 -11.07 -10.04
C GLN A 223 13.01 -12.21 -9.35
N ASP A 224 12.64 -12.01 -8.08
CA ASP A 224 11.83 -12.97 -7.34
C ASP A 224 10.36 -12.86 -7.81
N TRP A 225 10.07 -13.49 -8.95
CA TRP A 225 8.73 -13.59 -9.53
C TRP A 225 7.71 -14.09 -8.50
N SER A 226 8.14 -14.94 -7.57
CA SER A 226 7.28 -15.44 -6.50
C SER A 226 6.93 -14.36 -5.48
N ALA A 227 7.79 -13.40 -5.25
CA ALA A 227 7.52 -12.24 -4.37
C ALA A 227 6.58 -11.25 -5.05
N GLU A 228 6.72 -11.03 -6.36
CA GLU A 228 5.83 -10.18 -7.15
C GLU A 228 4.42 -10.77 -7.21
N GLU A 229 4.29 -12.06 -7.53
CA GLU A 229 3.00 -12.77 -7.51
C GLU A 229 2.33 -12.73 -6.13
N ARG A 230 3.09 -12.89 -5.03
CA ARG A 230 2.56 -12.76 -3.67
C ARG A 230 2.05 -11.34 -3.38
N ARG A 231 2.74 -10.30 -3.87
CA ARG A 231 2.31 -8.89 -3.70
C ARG A 231 1.03 -8.61 -4.47
N ASP A 232 0.94 -9.02 -5.72
CA ASP A 232 -0.26 -8.89 -6.54
C ASP A 232 -1.45 -9.59 -5.91
N LYS A 233 -1.27 -10.81 -5.44
CA LYS A 233 -2.29 -11.55 -4.71
C LYS A 233 -2.73 -10.84 -3.44
N ALA A 234 -1.81 -10.27 -2.69
CA ALA A 234 -2.12 -9.49 -1.49
C ALA A 234 -2.88 -8.20 -1.83
N ALA A 235 -2.48 -7.50 -2.90
CA ALA A 235 -3.16 -6.29 -3.37
C ALA A 235 -4.59 -6.58 -3.83
N ARG A 236 -4.81 -7.65 -4.63
CA ARG A 236 -6.15 -8.10 -5.05
C ARG A 236 -7.02 -8.49 -3.85
N LYS A 237 -6.46 -9.22 -2.88
CA LYS A 237 -7.16 -9.59 -1.64
C LYS A 237 -7.57 -8.35 -0.84
N GLN A 238 -6.72 -7.35 -0.75
CA GLN A 238 -7.02 -6.09 -0.05
C GLN A 238 -8.12 -5.32 -0.77
N LEU A 239 -8.07 -5.22 -2.10
CA LEU A 239 -9.12 -4.56 -2.89
C LEU A 239 -10.47 -5.28 -2.69
N ALA A 240 -10.49 -6.62 -2.69
CA ALA A 240 -11.70 -7.39 -2.41
C ALA A 240 -12.31 -7.07 -1.04
N ARG A 241 -11.47 -6.87 -0.02
CA ARG A 241 -11.94 -6.45 1.32
C ARG A 241 -12.52 -5.05 1.31
N VAL A 242 -11.81 -4.08 0.72
CA VAL A 242 -12.28 -2.69 0.59
C VAL A 242 -13.63 -2.63 -0.13
N LEU A 243 -13.79 -3.38 -1.20
CA LEU A 243 -15.05 -3.42 -1.94
C LEU A 243 -16.21 -3.98 -1.10
N ARG A 244 -16.00 -5.05 -0.32
CA ARG A 244 -17.02 -5.58 0.59
C ARG A 244 -17.40 -4.58 1.68
N GLU A 245 -16.42 -3.88 2.23
CA GLU A 245 -16.65 -2.88 3.26
C GLU A 245 -17.44 -1.65 2.77
N ILE A 246 -17.22 -1.23 1.52
CA ILE A 246 -17.87 -0.02 0.97
C ILE A 246 -19.20 -0.36 0.31
N VAL A 247 -19.25 -1.46 -0.44
CA VAL A 247 -20.40 -1.81 -1.28
C VAL A 247 -21.42 -2.70 -0.55
N GLY A 248 -20.95 -3.55 0.37
CA GLY A 248 -21.75 -4.62 0.94
C GLY A 248 -21.93 -5.78 -0.04
N ASN A 249 -23.07 -6.46 0.02
CA ASN A 249 -23.40 -7.56 -0.89
C ASN A 249 -24.26 -7.08 -2.09
N PRO A 250 -23.70 -6.93 -3.30
CA PRO A 250 -24.44 -6.42 -4.45
C PRO A 250 -25.42 -7.43 -5.07
N PHE A 251 -25.41 -8.71 -4.65
CA PHE A 251 -26.32 -9.77 -5.10
C PHE A 251 -27.57 -9.88 -4.23
N LYS A 252 -27.41 -9.56 -2.93
CA LYS A 252 -28.47 -9.45 -1.95
C LYS A 252 -28.24 -8.18 -1.14
N PRO A 253 -28.55 -7.01 -1.71
CA PRO A 253 -28.33 -5.76 -1.01
C PRO A 253 -29.04 -5.77 0.33
N PRO A 254 -28.34 -5.48 1.43
CA PRO A 254 -28.96 -5.45 2.74
C PRO A 254 -30.00 -4.34 2.80
N ARG A 255 -31.09 -4.61 3.50
CA ARG A 255 -32.10 -3.60 3.83
C ARG A 255 -31.59 -2.74 4.99
N PHE A 256 -31.73 -1.45 4.92
CA PHE A 256 -31.51 -0.56 6.04
C PHE A 256 -32.68 0.41 6.16
N GLU A 257 -33.53 0.23 7.18
CA GLU A 257 -34.71 1.04 7.36
C GLU A 257 -34.41 2.37 8.05
N PRO A 258 -35.03 3.47 7.61
CA PRO A 258 -34.89 4.76 8.27
C PRO A 258 -35.28 4.73 9.76
N ALA A 259 -36.21 3.87 10.15
CA ALA A 259 -36.66 3.70 11.53
C ALA A 259 -35.55 3.23 12.48
N TRP A 260 -34.54 2.50 11.98
CA TRP A 260 -33.39 2.05 12.77
C TRP A 260 -32.39 3.16 13.08
N ARG A 261 -32.52 4.34 12.47
CA ARG A 261 -31.68 5.51 12.73
C ARG A 261 -32.13 6.26 13.98
N THR A 262 -32.17 5.58 15.11
CA THR A 262 -32.39 6.22 16.41
C THR A 262 -31.25 7.18 16.74
N SER A 263 -31.42 8.10 17.68
CA SER A 263 -30.35 9.01 18.12
C SER A 263 -29.10 8.23 18.55
N THR A 264 -29.27 7.13 19.31
CA THR A 264 -28.16 6.28 19.77
C THR A 264 -27.40 5.65 18.61
N VAL A 265 -28.09 5.10 17.62
CA VAL A 265 -27.47 4.51 16.42
C VAL A 265 -26.68 5.56 15.63
N VAL A 266 -27.27 6.75 15.42
CA VAL A 266 -26.62 7.83 14.69
C VAL A 266 -25.40 8.37 15.44
N GLU A 267 -25.51 8.58 16.75
CA GLU A 267 -24.39 9.06 17.58
C GLU A 267 -23.22 8.08 17.60
N LEU A 268 -23.50 6.77 17.74
CA LEU A 268 -22.47 5.73 17.65
C LEU A 268 -21.83 5.69 16.27
N ALA A 269 -22.63 5.74 15.21
CA ALA A 269 -22.12 5.75 13.84
C ALA A 269 -21.27 7.01 13.58
N CYS A 270 -21.68 8.18 14.07
CA CYS A 270 -20.88 9.41 14.00
C CYS A 270 -19.52 9.26 14.70
N ALA A 271 -19.53 8.71 15.93
CA ALA A 271 -18.30 8.50 16.69
C ALA A 271 -17.38 7.49 16.03
N ILE A 272 -17.91 6.35 15.54
CA ILE A 272 -17.13 5.36 14.79
C ILE A 272 -16.51 6.01 13.52
N PHE A 273 -17.30 6.79 12.80
CA PHE A 273 -16.85 7.45 11.58
C PHE A 273 -15.79 8.53 11.83
N ALA A 274 -16.02 9.41 12.81
CA ALA A 274 -15.12 10.52 13.13
C ALA A 274 -13.79 10.04 13.71
N ASP A 275 -13.87 9.19 14.74
CA ASP A 275 -12.72 8.77 15.53
C ASP A 275 -12.03 7.49 15.00
N ARG A 276 -12.60 6.85 13.94
CA ARG A 276 -12.19 5.52 13.46
C ARG A 276 -12.23 4.46 14.57
N ALA A 277 -13.18 4.59 15.50
CA ALA A 277 -13.36 3.73 16.66
C ALA A 277 -14.06 2.41 16.27
N PHE A 278 -13.40 1.63 15.40
CA PHE A 278 -13.95 0.40 14.82
C PHE A 278 -14.17 -0.72 15.85
N ASP A 279 -13.55 -0.63 16.99
CA ASP A 279 -13.80 -1.48 18.17
C ASP A 279 -15.21 -1.32 18.73
N ARG A 280 -15.94 -0.24 18.36
CA ARG A 280 -17.32 0.03 18.79
C ARG A 280 -18.40 -0.59 17.90
N PHE A 281 -18.03 -1.31 16.83
CA PHE A 281 -19.01 -1.96 15.96
C PHE A 281 -19.95 -2.94 16.70
N PRO A 282 -19.49 -3.74 17.69
CA PRO A 282 -20.41 -4.57 18.49
C PRO A 282 -21.47 -3.75 19.24
N LEU A 283 -21.09 -2.56 19.74
CA LEU A 283 -22.06 -1.65 20.40
C LEU A 283 -23.07 -1.08 19.39
N LEU A 284 -22.64 -0.81 18.15
CA LEU A 284 -23.54 -0.41 17.09
C LEU A 284 -24.54 -1.54 16.74
N ALA A 285 -24.10 -2.81 16.75
CA ALA A 285 -24.99 -3.96 16.55
C ALA A 285 -26.06 -4.04 17.64
N ASP A 286 -25.68 -3.81 18.90
CA ASP A 286 -26.63 -3.84 20.03
C ASP A 286 -27.61 -2.68 19.95
N ALA A 287 -27.15 -1.46 19.63
CA ALA A 287 -28.04 -0.31 19.42
C ALA A 287 -29.01 -0.50 18.24
N LEU A 288 -28.58 -1.19 17.18
CA LEU A 288 -29.43 -1.55 16.05
C LEU A 288 -30.48 -2.59 16.45
N LEU A 289 -30.14 -3.57 17.29
CA LEU A 289 -31.11 -4.52 17.84
C LEU A 289 -32.15 -3.83 18.72
N ASP A 290 -31.72 -2.89 19.57
CA ASP A 290 -32.62 -2.07 20.40
C ASP A 290 -33.56 -1.19 19.53
N ALA A 291 -33.17 -0.92 18.29
CA ALA A 291 -33.97 -0.21 17.29
C ALA A 291 -34.82 -1.18 16.42
N ASP A 292 -35.02 -2.42 16.85
CA ASP A 292 -35.78 -3.47 16.13
C ASP A 292 -35.18 -3.83 14.74
N CYS A 293 -33.86 -3.68 14.57
CA CYS A 293 -33.20 -4.12 13.33
C CYS A 293 -33.21 -5.66 13.25
N ASP A 294 -33.90 -6.19 12.26
CA ASP A 294 -34.02 -7.62 11.96
C ASP A 294 -33.16 -8.07 10.74
N GLU A 295 -32.38 -7.15 10.16
CA GLU A 295 -31.52 -7.46 9.02
C GLU A 295 -30.23 -8.15 9.47
N GLU A 296 -30.20 -9.47 9.25
CA GLU A 296 -29.10 -10.30 9.70
C GLU A 296 -27.74 -9.94 9.12
N GLN A 297 -27.69 -9.44 7.86
CA GLN A 297 -26.44 -9.02 7.22
C GLN A 297 -25.82 -7.82 7.94
N VAL A 298 -26.64 -6.86 8.39
CA VAL A 298 -26.21 -5.69 9.16
C VAL A 298 -25.61 -6.12 10.51
N LEU A 299 -26.33 -6.95 11.24
CA LEU A 299 -25.92 -7.40 12.56
C LEU A 299 -24.66 -8.28 12.53
N ARG A 300 -24.57 -9.18 11.55
CA ARG A 300 -23.39 -10.03 11.38
C ARG A 300 -22.15 -9.24 10.98
N HIS A 301 -22.32 -8.26 10.10
CA HIS A 301 -21.22 -7.37 9.70
C HIS A 301 -20.66 -6.64 10.92
N CYS A 302 -21.51 -6.02 11.74
CA CYS A 302 -21.08 -5.34 12.95
C CYS A 302 -20.41 -6.27 13.97
N ARG A 303 -20.79 -7.54 14.03
CA ARG A 303 -20.23 -8.53 14.96
C ARG A 303 -19.03 -9.29 14.40
N GLY A 304 -18.65 -9.06 13.16
CA GLY A 304 -17.57 -9.78 12.49
C GLY A 304 -17.87 -11.27 12.27
N THR A 305 -19.13 -11.65 12.15
CA THR A 305 -19.59 -13.05 12.03
C THR A 305 -20.20 -13.35 10.66
N GLU A 306 -19.71 -12.68 9.61
CA GLU A 306 -20.22 -12.85 8.26
C GLU A 306 -20.06 -14.28 7.73
N LEU A 307 -21.14 -14.82 7.14
CA LEU A 307 -21.14 -16.17 6.60
C LEU A 307 -20.19 -16.28 5.38
N GLY A 308 -19.30 -17.27 5.42
CA GLY A 308 -18.38 -17.56 4.33
C GLY A 308 -17.12 -16.71 4.29
N VAL A 309 -16.97 -15.73 5.18
CA VAL A 309 -15.74 -14.93 5.34
C VAL A 309 -14.84 -15.61 6.36
N LYS A 310 -13.61 -15.96 5.95
CA LYS A 310 -12.65 -16.64 6.82
C LYS A 310 -11.96 -15.72 7.84
N GLU A 311 -11.92 -14.44 7.55
CA GLU A 311 -11.23 -13.43 8.36
C GLU A 311 -12.25 -12.37 8.78
N PRO A 312 -12.20 -11.87 10.03
CA PRO A 312 -13.10 -10.82 10.48
C PRO A 312 -12.98 -9.59 9.57
N PRO A 313 -14.06 -8.81 9.40
CA PRO A 313 -14.02 -7.58 8.63
C PRO A 313 -12.97 -6.62 9.19
N GLN A 314 -12.16 -6.04 8.32
CA GLN A 314 -11.29 -4.92 8.68
C GLN A 314 -12.04 -3.64 8.34
N HIS A 315 -12.84 -3.16 9.28
CA HIS A 315 -13.65 -1.98 9.05
C HIS A 315 -12.79 -0.78 8.65
N ILE A 316 -13.33 -0.01 7.73
CA ILE A 316 -12.72 1.19 7.19
C ILE A 316 -13.71 2.35 7.27
N ARG A 317 -13.21 3.58 7.19
CA ARG A 317 -14.08 4.73 6.99
C ARG A 317 -14.77 4.59 5.63
N GLY A 318 -16.09 4.74 5.60
CA GLY A 318 -16.92 4.41 4.44
C GLY A 318 -17.52 2.99 4.46
N CYS A 319 -17.38 2.25 5.59
CA CYS A 319 -18.11 0.99 5.80
C CYS A 319 -19.62 1.19 5.55
N TRP A 320 -20.20 0.34 4.72
CA TRP A 320 -21.59 0.48 4.26
C TRP A 320 -22.61 0.53 5.42
N VAL A 321 -22.39 -0.18 6.54
CA VAL A 321 -23.27 -0.13 7.70
C VAL A 321 -23.25 1.25 8.37
N VAL A 322 -22.05 1.82 8.57
CA VAL A 322 -21.90 3.16 9.15
C VAL A 322 -22.47 4.22 8.22
N GLU A 323 -22.19 4.13 6.93
CA GLU A 323 -22.75 5.05 5.92
C GLU A 323 -24.29 4.94 5.85
N ALA A 324 -24.85 3.72 6.01
CA ALA A 324 -26.30 3.50 6.08
C ALA A 324 -26.91 4.10 7.36
N ALA A 325 -26.27 3.90 8.51
CA ALA A 325 -26.72 4.50 9.78
C ALA A 325 -26.69 6.04 9.72
N LEU A 326 -25.70 6.62 9.00
CA LEU A 326 -25.62 8.07 8.75
C LEU A 326 -26.54 8.56 7.63
N GLY A 327 -27.25 7.66 6.94
CA GLY A 327 -28.17 8.03 5.85
C GLY A 327 -27.51 8.39 4.53
N ARG A 328 -26.25 8.02 4.35
CA ARG A 328 -25.44 8.34 3.14
C ARG A 328 -25.26 7.15 2.19
N TRP A 329 -25.58 5.95 2.64
CA TRP A 329 -25.47 4.73 1.83
C TRP A 329 -26.78 4.36 1.15
N SER A 330 -26.68 3.87 -0.06
CA SER A 330 -27.78 3.20 -0.77
C SER A 330 -27.25 1.96 -1.49
N PRO A 331 -28.05 0.88 -1.59
CA PRO A 331 -27.63 -0.28 -2.34
C PRO A 331 -27.34 0.07 -3.80
N LEU A 332 -26.36 -0.62 -4.39
CA LEU A 332 -26.08 -0.46 -5.81
C LEU A 332 -27.31 -0.87 -6.65
N PRO A 333 -27.61 -0.14 -7.72
CA PRO A 333 -28.65 -0.54 -8.65
C PRO A 333 -28.33 -1.94 -9.23
N PRO A 334 -29.35 -2.72 -9.65
CA PRO A 334 -29.11 -4.00 -10.29
C PRO A 334 -28.24 -3.82 -11.55
N PRO A 335 -27.43 -4.83 -11.91
CA PRO A 335 -26.64 -4.78 -13.13
C PRO A 335 -27.57 -4.63 -14.35
N ASP A 336 -27.17 -3.80 -15.30
CA ASP A 336 -27.87 -3.66 -16.58
C ASP A 336 -27.76 -5.00 -17.35
N PRO A 337 -28.88 -5.70 -17.63
CA PRO A 337 -28.84 -6.96 -18.33
C PRO A 337 -28.38 -6.83 -19.79
N SER A 338 -28.38 -5.63 -20.35
CA SER A 338 -27.89 -5.32 -21.69
C SER A 338 -26.41 -4.93 -21.74
N ALA A 339 -25.78 -4.67 -20.57
CA ALA A 339 -24.38 -4.28 -20.49
C ALA A 339 -23.50 -5.46 -20.94
N LYS A 340 -22.64 -5.22 -21.92
CA LYS A 340 -21.63 -6.20 -22.32
C LYS A 340 -20.64 -6.36 -21.16
N PRO A 341 -20.20 -7.62 -20.87
CA PRO A 341 -19.17 -7.83 -19.86
C PRO A 341 -17.95 -6.98 -20.23
N ARG A 342 -17.48 -6.17 -19.27
CA ARG A 342 -16.26 -5.39 -19.42
C ARG A 342 -15.11 -6.37 -19.70
N ARG A 343 -14.49 -6.23 -20.87
CA ARG A 343 -13.18 -6.79 -21.09
C ARG A 343 -12.21 -5.73 -20.59
N ARG A 344 -11.50 -5.96 -19.48
CA ARG A 344 -10.30 -5.20 -19.19
C ARG A 344 -9.43 -5.24 -20.44
N ARG A 345 -8.98 -4.07 -20.91
CA ARG A 345 -7.74 -4.03 -21.67
C ARG A 345 -6.68 -4.57 -20.70
N LEU A 346 -6.26 -5.79 -20.94
CA LEU A 346 -4.94 -6.24 -20.55
C LEU A 346 -3.99 -5.34 -21.36
N GLU A 347 -3.56 -4.23 -20.79
CA GLU A 347 -2.45 -3.42 -21.31
C GLU A 347 -1.11 -4.16 -21.15
N ASP A 348 -1.18 -5.47 -20.92
CA ASP A 348 -0.06 -6.41 -20.90
C ASP A 348 0.06 -7.23 -22.19
N ASP A 349 -0.54 -6.79 -23.27
CA ASP A 349 0.02 -7.07 -24.59
C ASP A 349 1.29 -6.21 -24.72
N TYR A 350 2.36 -6.61 -24.03
CA TYR A 350 3.69 -6.41 -24.53
C TYR A 350 3.66 -7.05 -25.94
N ASP A 351 3.44 -6.19 -26.90
CA ASP A 351 3.79 -6.45 -28.29
C ASP A 351 5.32 -6.64 -28.32
N LEU A 352 5.73 -7.85 -27.92
CA LEU A 352 7.03 -8.38 -28.26
C LEU A 352 6.97 -8.54 -29.77
N GLY A 353 7.29 -7.47 -30.52
CA GLY A 353 7.37 -7.43 -31.96
C GLY A 353 8.14 -8.64 -32.51
N LEU A 354 7.55 -9.80 -32.38
CA LEU A 354 7.94 -10.99 -33.13
C LEU A 354 7.40 -10.79 -34.54
N PRO A 355 8.26 -10.82 -35.55
CA PRO A 355 7.81 -10.75 -36.93
C PRO A 355 6.83 -11.91 -37.18
N PRO A 356 5.81 -11.72 -38.02
CA PRO A 356 4.92 -12.79 -38.39
C PRO A 356 5.73 -13.95 -38.96
N ASP A 357 5.42 -15.16 -38.55
CA ASP A 357 5.94 -16.40 -39.12
C ASP A 357 5.52 -16.46 -40.62
N ASP A 358 6.28 -15.84 -41.47
CA ASP A 358 6.18 -16.02 -42.91
C ASP A 358 7.09 -17.17 -43.35
N ASP A 359 6.40 -18.26 -43.71
CA ASP A 359 6.81 -19.25 -44.71
C ASP A 359 8.22 -19.87 -44.59
N ILE A 360 8.34 -20.95 -43.79
CA ILE A 360 9.28 -21.99 -44.15
C ILE A 360 8.56 -22.95 -45.12
N ALA A 361 8.59 -22.60 -46.39
CA ALA A 361 8.32 -23.55 -47.45
C ALA A 361 9.45 -24.58 -47.49
N LEU A 362 9.07 -25.85 -47.25
CA LEU A 362 9.93 -27.01 -47.50
C LEU A 362 10.30 -27.08 -48.96
N ALA A 363 11.58 -27.05 -49.28
CA ALA A 363 12.18 -27.63 -50.44
C ALA A 363 13.35 -28.52 -50.05
#